data_948e4e0be19cd2a64c4bc12277fe4a26
#
_entry.id   948e4e0be19cd2a64c4bc12277fe4a26
#
_cell.length_a   1.000
_cell.length_b   1.000
_cell.length_c   1.000
_cell.angle_alpha   90.00
_cell.angle_beta   90.00
_cell.angle_gamma   90.00
#
_symmetry.space_group_name_H-M   'P 1'
#
loop_
_entity.id
_entity.type
_entity.pdbx_description
1 polymer ?
#
loop_
_entity_poly.entity_id
_entity_poly.type
_entity_poly.pdbx_seq_one_letter_code
_entity_poly.pdbx_strand_id
1 'polypeptide(L)'
;MQQAPLAERLRPTILTDLVGQQHLTGQGSILQKAIASGHIPSMILWGPPGVGKTTIANIIAHTVQASYYQLSAISSGVKEVREVIEQAKKEPKAILFIDEIHRFNKGQQDALLGAVEKGIITLIGATTENPSFEVNSALLSRCQVFVLKALEEKDLLQLLNKAIAEDSILQTKKIQLKQTEAMIRLSGGDARKLLNLLEIVTDTSTEDELVITDELVLHTIQQKMALYDKSGEQHYDIISAFIKSIRGSDPNAAVYWLARMIDGGEDVKFIARRLVILASEDIGNANPNALLLANATFDAVNKIGYPESKIILSQCATYLASSAKSNAAVAAIGKAEEAVRMYGDLPVPLHIRNAPTKLMKNLDYGKGYQYSHSYENNFSSQEYLPDKISGTTFYEPGKNAREEELRKFLKQLWKEKYNY
;
A
#
# COMPACT_ATOMS: atom_id res chain seq x y z
N MET A 1 6.01 8.35 34.93
CA MET A 1 6.67 8.39 33.62
C MET A 1 6.03 7.30 32.76
N GLN A 2 5.59 7.61 31.54
CA GLN A 2 5.11 6.56 30.62
C GLN A 2 6.30 5.66 30.26
N GLN A 3 6.17 4.37 30.53
CA GLN A 3 7.20 3.39 30.19
C GLN A 3 7.16 3.09 28.69
N ALA A 4 8.32 2.76 28.09
CA ALA A 4 8.37 2.35 26.69
C ALA A 4 7.52 1.08 26.44
N PRO A 5 6.87 0.93 25.28
CA PRO A 5 6.12 -0.28 24.94
C PRO A 5 6.98 -1.54 25.00
N LEU A 6 6.39 -2.68 25.34
CA LEU A 6 7.08 -3.99 25.47
C LEU A 6 7.93 -4.32 24.24
N ALA A 7 7.41 -4.08 23.05
CA ALA A 7 8.13 -4.30 21.79
C ALA A 7 9.41 -3.47 21.64
N GLU A 8 9.48 -2.31 22.29
CA GLU A 8 10.68 -1.46 22.32
C GLU A 8 11.65 -1.90 23.42
N ARG A 9 11.13 -2.26 24.58
CA ARG A 9 11.95 -2.77 25.71
C ARG A 9 12.70 -4.06 25.38
N LEU A 10 12.06 -4.93 24.57
CA LEU A 10 12.63 -6.21 24.13
C LEU A 10 13.30 -6.15 22.75
N ARG A 11 13.56 -4.96 22.22
CA ARG A 11 14.22 -4.83 20.92
C ARG A 11 15.63 -5.43 20.98
N PRO A 12 15.93 -6.45 20.14
CA PRO A 12 17.25 -7.05 20.08
C PRO A 12 18.36 -6.04 19.75
N THR A 13 19.49 -6.14 20.41
CA THR A 13 20.68 -5.33 20.18
C THR A 13 21.77 -6.07 19.42
N ILE A 14 21.69 -7.40 19.32
CA ILE A 14 22.60 -8.28 18.59
C ILE A 14 21.83 -9.23 17.68
N LEU A 15 22.46 -9.69 16.59
CA LEU A 15 21.79 -10.54 15.60
C LEU A 15 21.32 -11.90 16.14
N THR A 16 22.05 -12.46 17.09
CA THR A 16 21.72 -13.77 17.70
C THR A 16 20.41 -13.74 18.47
N ASP A 17 20.01 -12.58 18.96
CA ASP A 17 18.78 -12.39 19.74
C ASP A 17 17.56 -12.11 18.86
N LEU A 18 17.78 -11.89 17.56
CA LEU A 18 16.70 -11.69 16.61
C LEU A 18 15.99 -13.03 16.37
N VAL A 19 14.72 -13.06 16.72
CA VAL A 19 13.88 -14.23 16.50
C VAL A 19 13.45 -14.32 15.03
N GLY A 20 13.51 -15.51 14.46
CA GLY A 20 13.25 -15.77 13.05
C GLY A 20 14.36 -15.28 12.13
N GLN A 21 14.10 -15.20 10.82
CA GLN A 21 15.00 -14.70 9.77
C GLN A 21 16.35 -15.47 9.68
N GLN A 22 16.39 -16.71 10.10
CA GLN A 22 17.63 -17.51 10.15
C GLN A 22 18.36 -17.61 8.81
N HIS A 23 17.63 -17.53 7.67
CA HIS A 23 18.20 -17.50 6.33
C HIS A 23 19.03 -16.24 6.06
N LEU A 24 18.81 -15.13 6.82
CA LEU A 24 19.55 -13.87 6.71
C LEU A 24 20.58 -13.69 7.82
N THR A 25 20.25 -14.16 9.04
CA THR A 25 21.03 -13.89 10.26
C THR A 25 21.80 -15.12 10.77
N GLY A 26 21.50 -16.29 10.23
CA GLY A 26 22.13 -17.55 10.62
C GLY A 26 23.64 -17.60 10.30
N GLN A 27 24.32 -18.55 10.91
CA GLN A 27 25.77 -18.71 10.77
C GLN A 27 26.17 -18.89 9.29
N GLY A 28 27.11 -18.07 8.80
CA GLY A 28 27.57 -18.09 7.42
C GLY A 28 26.68 -17.37 6.40
N SER A 29 25.60 -16.73 6.85
CA SER A 29 24.75 -15.90 5.96
C SER A 29 25.48 -14.68 5.42
N ILE A 30 24.96 -14.14 4.32
CA ILE A 30 25.58 -12.96 3.66
C ILE A 30 25.59 -11.76 4.60
N LEU A 31 24.50 -11.53 5.33
CA LEU A 31 24.40 -10.41 6.27
C LEU A 31 25.36 -10.55 7.43
N GLN A 32 25.48 -11.76 8.00
CA GLN A 32 26.44 -12.02 9.08
C GLN A 32 27.89 -11.79 8.61
N LYS A 33 28.24 -12.27 7.42
CA LYS A 33 29.58 -12.05 6.82
C LYS A 33 29.87 -10.57 6.59
N ALA A 34 28.91 -9.82 6.07
CA ALA A 34 29.04 -8.38 5.86
C ALA A 34 29.29 -7.64 7.18
N ILE A 35 28.52 -7.97 8.23
CA ILE A 35 28.70 -7.38 9.54
C ILE A 35 30.06 -7.73 10.14
N ALA A 36 30.47 -9.00 10.07
CA ALA A 36 31.77 -9.46 10.59
C ALA A 36 32.96 -8.82 9.88
N SER A 37 32.84 -8.53 8.57
CA SER A 37 33.89 -7.83 7.80
C SER A 37 33.91 -6.32 8.02
N GLY A 38 32.88 -5.75 8.64
CA GLY A 38 32.71 -4.30 8.79
C GLY A 38 32.41 -3.55 7.49
N HIS A 39 32.18 -4.28 6.39
CA HIS A 39 31.82 -3.74 5.07
C HIS A 39 30.35 -4.00 4.78
N ILE A 40 29.52 -3.05 5.12
CA ILE A 40 28.06 -3.13 4.93
C ILE A 40 27.70 -2.56 3.56
N PRO A 41 27.16 -3.36 2.64
CA PRO A 41 26.62 -2.83 1.39
C PRO A 41 25.33 -2.05 1.64
N SER A 42 25.04 -1.09 0.78
CA SER A 42 23.69 -0.51 0.75
C SER A 42 22.68 -1.59 0.43
N MET A 43 21.51 -1.56 1.10
CA MET A 43 20.54 -2.64 1.03
C MET A 43 19.10 -2.18 1.14
N ILE A 44 18.20 -3.00 0.61
CA ILE A 44 16.76 -2.88 0.80
C ILE A 44 16.26 -4.10 1.58
N LEU A 45 15.67 -3.86 2.73
CA LEU A 45 15.01 -4.86 3.55
C LEU A 45 13.53 -4.92 3.17
N TRP A 46 13.14 -5.96 2.45
CA TRP A 46 11.77 -6.14 1.96
C TRP A 46 11.06 -7.26 2.72
N GLY A 47 9.86 -7.00 3.21
CA GLY A 47 9.03 -8.01 3.86
C GLY A 47 7.87 -7.41 4.66
N PRO A 48 7.00 -8.27 5.23
CA PRO A 48 5.83 -7.84 5.99
C PRO A 48 6.16 -6.89 7.15
N PRO A 49 5.17 -6.19 7.72
CA PRO A 49 5.38 -5.41 8.93
C PRO A 49 5.79 -6.29 10.12
N GLY A 50 6.47 -5.72 11.10
CA GLY A 50 6.81 -6.37 12.38
C GLY A 50 7.82 -7.52 12.34
N VAL A 51 8.48 -7.78 11.20
CA VAL A 51 9.44 -8.90 11.03
C VAL A 51 10.89 -8.54 11.37
N GLY A 52 11.15 -7.32 11.88
CA GLY A 52 12.48 -6.91 12.36
C GLY A 52 13.30 -6.05 11.41
N LYS A 53 12.75 -5.46 10.34
CA LYS A 53 13.50 -4.60 9.39
C LYS A 53 14.28 -3.48 10.10
N THR A 54 13.59 -2.66 10.90
CA THR A 54 14.20 -1.56 11.67
C THR A 54 15.19 -2.08 12.71
N THR A 55 14.89 -3.22 13.34
CA THR A 55 15.76 -3.86 14.31
C THR A 55 17.09 -4.30 13.68
N ILE A 56 17.05 -4.92 12.51
CA ILE A 56 18.26 -5.31 11.77
C ILE A 56 19.11 -4.09 11.43
N ALA A 57 18.52 -3.00 10.97
CA ALA A 57 19.24 -1.76 10.66
C ALA A 57 19.95 -1.19 11.89
N ASN A 58 19.28 -1.17 13.04
CA ASN A 58 19.86 -0.72 14.31
C ASN A 58 21.02 -1.62 14.77
N ILE A 59 20.84 -2.94 14.71
CA ILE A 59 21.88 -3.91 15.06
C ILE A 59 23.12 -3.70 14.18
N ILE A 60 22.94 -3.56 12.88
CA ILE A 60 24.05 -3.30 11.94
C ILE A 60 24.80 -2.04 12.35
N ALA A 61 24.09 -0.92 12.49
CA ALA A 61 24.70 0.37 12.81
C ALA A 61 25.50 0.33 14.12
N HIS A 62 24.92 -0.28 15.15
CA HIS A 62 25.58 -0.43 16.45
C HIS A 62 26.85 -1.33 16.35
N THR A 63 26.73 -2.47 15.64
CA THR A 63 27.85 -3.43 15.54
C THR A 63 29.04 -2.85 14.77
N VAL A 64 28.81 -2.07 13.72
CA VAL A 64 29.91 -1.45 12.94
C VAL A 64 30.32 -0.07 13.44
N GLN A 65 29.75 0.39 14.54
CA GLN A 65 30.02 1.69 15.15
C GLN A 65 29.87 2.86 14.16
N ALA A 66 28.82 2.81 13.33
CA ALA A 66 28.51 3.86 12.37
C ALA A 66 27.55 4.90 12.98
N SER A 67 27.69 6.15 12.54
CA SER A 67 26.68 7.18 12.81
C SER A 67 25.37 6.79 12.16
N TYR A 68 24.30 6.72 12.94
CA TYR A 68 22.98 6.23 12.49
C TYR A 68 21.99 7.37 12.33
N TYR A 69 21.52 7.56 11.13
CA TYR A 69 20.48 8.52 10.77
C TYR A 69 19.23 7.77 10.36
N GLN A 70 18.09 8.22 10.84
CA GLN A 70 16.80 7.63 10.52
C GLN A 70 15.86 8.66 9.92
N LEU A 71 15.29 8.36 8.76
CA LEU A 71 14.22 9.14 8.14
C LEU A 71 12.98 8.26 7.95
N SER A 72 11.81 8.88 8.12
CA SER A 72 10.54 8.27 7.74
C SER A 72 10.10 8.86 6.41
N ALA A 73 9.85 8.01 5.43
CA ALA A 73 9.39 8.48 4.12
C ALA A 73 8.01 9.15 4.16
N ILE A 74 7.26 8.98 5.26
CA ILE A 74 5.96 9.62 5.46
C ILE A 74 6.11 11.11 5.81
N SER A 75 7.13 11.48 6.58
CA SER A 75 7.28 12.82 7.14
C SER A 75 8.48 13.61 6.62
N SER A 76 9.42 12.96 5.92
CA SER A 76 10.67 13.59 5.49
C SER A 76 10.61 14.02 4.02
N GLY A 77 11.02 15.26 3.73
CA GLY A 77 11.14 15.80 2.39
C GLY A 77 12.56 15.73 1.80
N VAL A 78 12.76 16.27 0.60
CA VAL A 78 14.08 16.33 -0.07
C VAL A 78 15.09 17.14 0.75
N LYS A 79 14.61 18.14 1.50
CA LYS A 79 15.47 19.01 2.31
C LYS A 79 16.13 18.22 3.44
N GLU A 80 15.34 17.47 4.18
CA GLU A 80 15.82 16.64 5.29
C GLU A 80 16.80 15.57 4.80
N VAL A 81 16.53 14.96 3.64
CA VAL A 81 17.47 14.00 3.02
C VAL A 81 18.82 14.65 2.75
N ARG A 82 18.84 15.87 2.18
CA ARG A 82 20.09 16.60 1.90
C ARG A 82 20.81 17.01 3.18
N GLU A 83 20.11 17.46 4.20
CA GLU A 83 20.68 17.82 5.49
C GLU A 83 21.40 16.62 6.14
N VAL A 84 20.78 15.45 6.13
CA VAL A 84 21.40 14.21 6.64
C VAL A 84 22.63 13.83 5.82
N ILE A 85 22.60 13.95 4.49
CA ILE A 85 23.76 13.67 3.63
C ILE A 85 24.92 14.64 3.94
N GLU A 86 24.65 15.93 4.19
CA GLU A 86 25.70 16.90 4.56
C GLU A 86 26.28 16.61 5.95
N GLN A 87 25.48 16.13 6.89
CA GLN A 87 25.98 15.67 8.18
C GLN A 87 26.84 14.42 8.04
N ALA A 88 26.37 13.43 7.26
CA ALA A 88 27.08 12.18 7.01
C ALA A 88 28.47 12.34 6.37
N LYS A 89 28.70 13.41 5.58
CA LYS A 89 30.03 13.73 5.01
C LYS A 89 31.10 14.00 6.07
N LYS A 90 30.71 14.33 7.28
CA LYS A 90 31.63 14.64 8.39
C LYS A 90 31.98 13.40 9.20
N GLU A 91 31.31 12.29 8.94
CA GLU A 91 31.43 11.07 9.71
C GLU A 91 32.31 10.05 8.98
N PRO A 92 33.12 9.25 9.69
CA PRO A 92 33.95 8.22 9.08
C PRO A 92 33.13 7.08 8.47
N LYS A 93 31.97 6.78 9.07
CA LYS A 93 30.98 5.81 8.59
C LYS A 93 29.58 6.30 8.93
N ALA A 94 28.70 6.38 7.97
CA ALA A 94 27.33 6.82 8.17
C ALA A 94 26.34 5.81 7.55
N ILE A 95 25.37 5.39 8.33
CA ILE A 95 24.24 4.58 7.88
C ILE A 95 23.01 5.47 7.88
N LEU A 96 22.32 5.54 6.74
CA LEU A 96 21.02 6.17 6.62
C LEU A 96 19.95 5.08 6.48
N PHE A 97 19.11 4.96 7.50
CA PHE A 97 17.93 4.12 7.48
C PHE A 97 16.72 4.93 7.02
N ILE A 98 16.00 4.39 6.04
CA ILE A 98 14.75 4.97 5.54
C ILE A 98 13.64 3.95 5.70
N ASP A 99 12.71 4.24 6.60
CA ASP A 99 11.51 3.42 6.76
C ASP A 99 10.48 3.78 5.68
N GLU A 100 9.83 2.72 5.13
CA GLU A 100 8.84 2.83 4.05
C GLU A 100 9.38 3.57 2.81
N ILE A 101 10.60 3.22 2.36
CA ILE A 101 11.31 3.90 1.27
C ILE A 101 10.48 4.00 -0.02
N HIS A 102 9.53 3.09 -0.24
CA HIS A 102 8.60 3.12 -1.37
C HIS A 102 7.70 4.37 -1.41
N ARG A 103 7.55 5.06 -0.29
CA ARG A 103 6.78 6.32 -0.21
C ARG A 103 7.59 7.55 -0.63
N PHE A 104 8.89 7.41 -0.80
CA PHE A 104 9.70 8.48 -1.38
C PHE A 104 9.39 8.66 -2.85
N ASN A 105 9.11 9.89 -3.28
CA ASN A 105 8.98 10.21 -4.70
C ASN A 105 10.33 10.11 -5.42
N LYS A 106 10.29 10.14 -6.75
CA LYS A 106 11.49 9.99 -7.59
C LYS A 106 12.59 11.00 -7.22
N GLY A 107 12.26 12.26 -6.97
CA GLY A 107 13.24 13.31 -6.62
C GLY A 107 13.92 13.07 -5.27
N GLN A 108 13.21 12.48 -4.31
CA GLN A 108 13.78 12.09 -3.02
C GLN A 108 14.74 10.89 -3.16
N GLN A 109 14.35 9.89 -3.96
CA GLN A 109 15.20 8.74 -4.25
C GLN A 109 16.44 9.14 -5.09
N ASP A 110 16.29 10.04 -6.05
CA ASP A 110 17.41 10.56 -6.85
C ASP A 110 18.42 11.36 -5.99
N ALA A 111 17.95 12.05 -4.94
CA ALA A 111 18.83 12.77 -4.01
C ALA A 111 19.75 11.83 -3.22
N LEU A 112 19.34 10.58 -2.99
CA LEU A 112 20.15 9.55 -2.31
C LEU A 112 21.23 8.96 -3.22
N LEU A 113 20.97 8.89 -4.54
CA LEU A 113 21.80 8.15 -5.49
C LEU A 113 23.25 8.60 -5.46
N GLY A 114 23.51 9.90 -5.54
CA GLY A 114 24.87 10.43 -5.53
C GLY A 114 25.63 10.21 -4.22
N ALA A 115 24.93 10.15 -3.09
CA ALA A 115 25.53 9.88 -1.78
C ALA A 115 25.87 8.40 -1.60
N VAL A 116 25.03 7.50 -2.12
CA VAL A 116 25.26 6.04 -2.13
C VAL A 116 26.41 5.70 -3.06
N GLU A 117 26.45 6.27 -4.28
CA GLU A 117 27.52 6.03 -5.26
C GLU A 117 28.90 6.45 -4.76
N LYS A 118 28.97 7.57 -4.04
CA LYS A 118 30.22 8.10 -3.48
C LYS A 118 30.62 7.47 -2.15
N GLY A 119 29.79 6.55 -1.63
CA GLY A 119 30.03 5.93 -0.33
C GLY A 119 29.94 6.90 0.86
N ILE A 120 29.26 8.07 0.68
CA ILE A 120 29.04 9.05 1.77
C ILE A 120 28.10 8.45 2.80
N ILE A 121 27.13 7.67 2.35
CA ILE A 121 26.20 6.94 3.21
C ILE A 121 26.12 5.47 2.77
N THR A 122 25.93 4.58 3.73
CA THR A 122 25.40 3.24 3.50
C THR A 122 23.89 3.32 3.68
N LEU A 123 23.13 3.10 2.61
CA LEU A 123 21.69 3.14 2.65
C LEU A 123 21.13 1.81 3.13
N ILE A 124 20.22 1.84 4.11
CA ILE A 124 19.36 0.72 4.49
C ILE A 124 17.91 1.17 4.31
N GLY A 125 17.27 0.79 3.19
CA GLY A 125 15.86 1.05 2.95
C GLY A 125 14.99 -0.09 3.48
N ALA A 126 13.90 0.21 4.16
CA ALA A 126 12.89 -0.77 4.54
C ALA A 126 11.61 -0.54 3.75
N THR A 127 10.97 -1.63 3.32
CA THR A 127 9.70 -1.57 2.58
C THR A 127 8.86 -2.81 2.81
N THR A 128 7.53 -2.63 2.78
CA THR A 128 6.55 -3.71 2.72
C THR A 128 6.15 -4.04 1.28
N GLU A 129 6.38 -3.11 0.35
CA GLU A 129 6.04 -3.25 -1.06
C GLU A 129 7.19 -3.85 -1.87
N ASN A 130 6.88 -4.41 -3.05
CA ASN A 130 7.91 -4.99 -3.91
C ASN A 130 8.86 -3.90 -4.44
N PRO A 131 10.14 -3.92 -4.05
CA PRO A 131 11.09 -2.85 -4.40
C PRO A 131 11.35 -2.74 -5.91
N SER A 132 11.08 -3.78 -6.69
CA SER A 132 11.24 -3.75 -8.15
C SER A 132 10.28 -2.79 -8.85
N PHE A 133 9.16 -2.46 -8.22
CA PHE A 133 8.17 -1.53 -8.77
C PHE A 133 8.27 -0.14 -8.14
N GLU A 134 8.67 -0.06 -6.88
CA GLU A 134 8.55 1.15 -6.06
C GLU A 134 9.88 1.88 -5.85
N VAL A 135 10.99 1.18 -5.97
CA VAL A 135 12.32 1.79 -5.81
C VAL A 135 12.91 2.08 -7.19
N ASN A 136 13.44 3.29 -7.36
CA ASN A 136 14.13 3.70 -8.59
C ASN A 136 15.19 2.66 -8.98
N SER A 137 15.16 2.22 -10.25
CA SER A 137 16.06 1.20 -10.78
C SER A 137 17.55 1.54 -10.62
N ALA A 138 17.90 2.83 -10.71
CA ALA A 138 19.27 3.30 -10.51
C ALA A 138 19.71 3.15 -9.04
N LEU A 139 18.83 3.38 -8.08
CA LEU A 139 19.10 3.16 -6.65
C LEU A 139 19.12 1.67 -6.34
N LEU A 140 18.14 0.91 -6.86
CA LEU A 140 18.04 -0.53 -6.66
C LEU A 140 19.26 -1.31 -7.18
N SER A 141 19.84 -0.88 -8.32
CA SER A 141 21.07 -1.50 -8.88
C SER A 141 22.31 -1.36 -7.99
N ARG A 142 22.26 -0.45 -7.00
CA ARG A 142 23.35 -0.20 -6.04
C ARG A 142 23.07 -0.76 -4.65
N CYS A 143 21.94 -1.42 -4.50
CA CYS A 143 21.52 -2.01 -3.24
C CYS A 143 21.35 -3.53 -3.35
N GLN A 144 21.72 -4.26 -2.31
CA GLN A 144 21.35 -5.67 -2.19
C GLN A 144 19.95 -5.78 -1.60
N VAL A 145 19.08 -6.61 -2.19
CA VAL A 145 17.73 -6.84 -1.68
C VAL A 145 17.75 -8.06 -0.77
N PHE A 146 17.34 -7.87 0.47
CA PHE A 146 17.14 -8.93 1.44
C PHE A 146 15.64 -9.11 1.72
N VAL A 147 15.16 -10.33 1.50
CA VAL A 147 13.74 -10.66 1.70
C VAL A 147 13.54 -11.22 3.10
N LEU A 148 12.76 -10.52 3.91
CA LEU A 148 12.34 -10.97 5.23
C LEU A 148 10.99 -11.70 5.11
N LYS A 149 10.87 -12.80 5.85
CA LYS A 149 9.65 -13.61 5.87
C LYS A 149 8.80 -13.27 7.10
N ALA A 150 7.49 -13.49 7.00
CA ALA A 150 6.63 -13.49 8.19
C ALA A 150 7.17 -14.48 9.23
N LEU A 151 7.03 -14.14 10.51
CA LEU A 151 7.44 -15.04 11.59
C LEU A 151 6.52 -16.26 11.61
N GLU A 152 7.12 -17.43 11.75
CA GLU A 152 6.40 -18.69 11.92
C GLU A 152 5.89 -18.83 13.36
N GLU A 153 4.94 -19.72 13.57
CA GLU A 153 4.36 -19.98 14.88
C GLU A 153 5.41 -20.27 15.96
N LYS A 154 6.42 -21.10 15.63
CA LYS A 154 7.54 -21.39 16.53
C LYS A 154 8.34 -20.15 16.95
N ASP A 155 8.53 -19.20 16.03
CA ASP A 155 9.25 -17.95 16.27
C ASP A 155 8.42 -17.05 17.20
N LEU A 156 7.11 -16.98 16.97
CA LEU A 156 6.18 -16.21 17.80
C LEU A 156 6.07 -16.77 19.22
N LEU A 157 6.03 -18.10 19.37
CA LEU A 157 6.08 -18.77 20.69
C LEU A 157 7.40 -18.51 21.41
N GLN A 158 8.52 -18.59 20.71
CA GLN A 158 9.83 -18.24 21.27
C GLN A 158 9.85 -16.79 21.77
N LEU A 159 9.27 -15.86 21.00
CA LEU A 159 9.21 -14.45 21.34
C LEU A 159 8.34 -14.21 22.59
N LEU A 160 7.18 -14.85 22.70
CA LEU A 160 6.33 -14.79 23.91
C LEU A 160 7.05 -15.29 25.17
N ASN A 161 7.68 -16.46 25.08
CA ASN A 161 8.42 -17.02 26.21
C ASN A 161 9.61 -16.13 26.61
N LYS A 162 10.33 -15.59 25.61
CA LYS A 162 11.43 -14.65 25.85
C LYS A 162 10.92 -13.38 26.56
N ALA A 163 9.78 -12.84 26.10
CA ALA A 163 9.19 -11.65 26.69
C ALA A 163 8.85 -11.83 28.17
N ILE A 164 8.23 -12.94 28.52
CA ILE A 164 7.87 -13.23 29.90
C ILE A 164 9.12 -13.48 30.77
N ALA A 165 10.16 -14.10 30.21
CA ALA A 165 11.37 -14.44 30.94
C ALA A 165 12.34 -13.26 31.14
N GLU A 166 12.35 -12.26 30.23
CA GLU A 166 13.37 -11.21 30.22
C GLU A 166 12.84 -9.82 30.57
N ASP A 167 11.54 -9.53 30.35
CA ASP A 167 11.01 -8.21 30.62
C ASP A 167 10.78 -7.99 32.14
N SER A 168 11.40 -6.95 32.67
CA SER A 168 11.38 -6.67 34.12
C SER A 168 9.98 -6.36 34.66
N ILE A 169 9.05 -5.92 33.84
CA ILE A 169 7.68 -5.63 34.24
C ILE A 169 6.86 -6.90 34.22
N LEU A 170 7.00 -7.72 33.19
CA LEU A 170 6.28 -8.99 33.11
C LEU A 170 6.72 -9.96 34.20
N GLN A 171 7.98 -9.91 34.59
CA GLN A 171 8.53 -10.72 35.72
C GLN A 171 7.95 -10.38 37.11
N THR A 172 7.28 -9.21 37.24
CA THR A 172 6.58 -8.89 38.50
C THR A 172 5.33 -9.72 38.71
N LYS A 173 4.83 -10.40 37.65
CA LYS A 173 3.66 -11.28 37.70
C LYS A 173 4.05 -12.71 37.37
N LYS A 174 3.36 -13.68 37.94
CA LYS A 174 3.47 -15.08 37.55
C LYS A 174 2.57 -15.34 36.33
N ILE A 175 3.16 -15.27 35.11
CA ILE A 175 2.43 -15.44 33.86
C ILE A 175 2.60 -16.87 33.36
N GLN A 176 1.49 -17.56 33.13
CA GLN A 176 1.46 -18.90 32.52
C GLN A 176 0.73 -18.83 31.18
N LEU A 177 1.42 -19.19 30.10
CA LEU A 177 0.82 -19.35 28.77
C LEU A 177 0.16 -20.73 28.68
N LYS A 178 -1.16 -20.82 28.85
CA LYS A 178 -1.91 -22.06 28.71
C LYS A 178 -2.39 -22.29 27.27
N GLN A 179 -2.77 -21.25 26.59
CA GLN A 179 -3.17 -21.24 25.18
C GLN A 179 -2.61 -20.00 24.50
N THR A 180 -2.15 -20.12 23.27
CA THR A 180 -1.47 -19.03 22.54
C THR A 180 -1.99 -18.84 21.13
N GLU A 181 -2.93 -19.70 20.67
CA GLU A 181 -3.43 -19.74 19.31
C GLU A 181 -4.12 -18.42 18.91
N ALA A 182 -4.92 -17.83 19.81
CA ALA A 182 -5.55 -16.54 19.57
C ALA A 182 -4.53 -15.41 19.38
N MET A 183 -3.50 -15.33 20.25
CA MET A 183 -2.44 -14.32 20.13
C MET A 183 -1.66 -14.47 18.82
N ILE A 184 -1.27 -15.69 18.47
CA ILE A 184 -0.52 -16.01 17.26
C ILE A 184 -1.34 -15.63 16.02
N ARG A 185 -2.60 -16.06 15.96
CA ARG A 185 -3.52 -15.74 14.87
C ARG A 185 -3.73 -14.23 14.72
N LEU A 186 -3.96 -13.52 15.82
CA LEU A 186 -4.22 -12.08 15.81
C LEU A 186 -2.97 -11.25 15.47
N SER A 187 -1.77 -11.76 15.76
CA SER A 187 -0.51 -11.11 15.38
C SER A 187 -0.27 -11.15 13.87
N GLY A 188 -0.79 -12.18 13.18
CA GLY A 188 -0.56 -12.36 11.75
C GLY A 188 0.92 -12.47 11.34
N GLY A 189 1.79 -12.98 12.22
CA GLY A 189 3.24 -13.08 11.99
C GLY A 189 4.03 -11.79 12.30
N ASP A 190 3.38 -10.78 12.89
CA ASP A 190 3.99 -9.51 13.29
C ASP A 190 4.40 -9.54 14.77
N ALA A 191 5.72 -9.50 15.03
CA ALA A 191 6.27 -9.51 16.40
C ALA A 191 5.80 -8.32 17.25
N ARG A 192 5.68 -7.13 16.65
CA ARG A 192 5.24 -5.92 17.37
C ARG A 192 3.80 -6.05 17.83
N LYS A 193 2.92 -6.55 16.93
CA LYS A 193 1.52 -6.84 17.28
C LYS A 193 1.44 -7.89 18.39
N LEU A 194 2.21 -8.97 18.30
CA LEU A 194 2.22 -10.02 19.29
C LEU A 194 2.58 -9.51 20.69
N LEU A 195 3.69 -8.77 20.77
CA LEU A 195 4.15 -8.21 22.05
C LEU A 195 3.18 -7.16 22.60
N ASN A 196 2.57 -6.35 21.74
CA ASN A 196 1.54 -5.41 22.13
C ASN A 196 0.29 -6.13 22.68
N LEU A 197 -0.12 -7.24 22.06
CA LEU A 197 -1.21 -8.09 22.56
C LEU A 197 -0.89 -8.65 23.95
N LEU A 198 0.33 -9.15 24.15
CA LEU A 198 0.78 -9.64 25.46
C LEU A 198 0.73 -8.52 26.51
N GLU A 199 1.28 -7.35 26.21
CA GLU A 199 1.28 -6.19 27.10
C GLU A 199 -0.16 -5.77 27.46
N ILE A 200 -1.07 -5.71 26.48
CA ILE A 200 -2.47 -5.39 26.69
C ILE A 200 -3.15 -6.38 27.66
N VAL A 201 -2.94 -7.68 27.45
CA VAL A 201 -3.55 -8.72 28.29
C VAL A 201 -3.00 -8.68 29.72
N THR A 202 -1.69 -8.45 29.87
CA THR A 202 -1.04 -8.38 31.19
C THR A 202 -1.38 -7.10 31.96
N ASP A 203 -1.55 -5.97 31.28
CA ASP A 203 -1.91 -4.68 31.91
C ASP A 203 -3.37 -4.64 32.37
N THR A 204 -4.24 -5.40 31.73
CA THR A 204 -5.67 -5.43 32.07
C THR A 204 -5.94 -6.30 33.31
N SER A 205 -5.05 -7.24 33.64
CA SER A 205 -5.17 -8.07 34.84
C SER A 205 -4.55 -7.37 36.03
N THR A 206 -5.29 -7.33 37.13
CA THR A 206 -4.83 -6.85 38.45
C THR A 206 -4.27 -7.99 39.34
N GLU A 207 -4.30 -9.24 38.85
CA GLU A 207 -3.89 -10.42 39.59
C GLU A 207 -2.37 -10.63 39.46
N ASP A 208 -1.75 -11.11 40.54
CA ASP A 208 -0.32 -11.47 40.61
C ASP A 208 -0.01 -12.77 39.84
N GLU A 209 -1.00 -13.64 39.69
CA GLU A 209 -0.93 -14.88 38.92
C GLU A 209 -1.89 -14.79 37.74
N LEU A 210 -1.35 -14.82 36.52
CA LEU A 210 -2.12 -14.67 35.29
C LEU A 210 -1.99 -15.90 34.38
N VAL A 211 -3.10 -16.61 34.19
CA VAL A 211 -3.18 -17.71 33.21
C VAL A 211 -3.75 -17.20 31.91
N ILE A 212 -2.91 -17.09 30.87
CA ILE A 212 -3.32 -16.64 29.58
C ILE A 212 -3.95 -17.79 28.79
N THR A 213 -5.23 -17.62 28.45
CA THR A 213 -6.02 -18.51 27.61
C THR A 213 -6.51 -17.75 26.38
N ASP A 214 -6.88 -18.45 25.33
CA ASP A 214 -7.46 -17.82 24.12
C ASP A 214 -8.73 -17.05 24.41
N GLU A 215 -9.57 -17.55 25.34
CA GLU A 215 -10.78 -16.86 25.80
C GLU A 215 -10.45 -15.51 26.46
N LEU A 216 -9.46 -15.49 27.37
CA LEU A 216 -9.00 -14.26 28.01
C LEU A 216 -8.48 -13.25 26.99
N VAL A 217 -7.66 -13.71 26.04
CA VAL A 217 -7.12 -12.86 24.97
C VAL A 217 -8.23 -12.24 24.13
N LEU A 218 -9.18 -13.05 23.66
CA LEU A 218 -10.29 -12.57 22.83
C LEU A 218 -11.20 -11.61 23.62
N HIS A 219 -11.52 -11.92 24.86
CA HIS A 219 -12.34 -11.06 25.72
C HIS A 219 -11.66 -9.72 26.00
N THR A 220 -10.37 -9.72 26.34
CA THR A 220 -9.60 -8.49 26.61
C THR A 220 -9.50 -7.60 25.37
N ILE A 221 -9.29 -8.21 24.20
CA ILE A 221 -9.22 -7.49 22.94
C ILE A 221 -10.60 -6.93 22.57
N GLN A 222 -11.68 -7.70 22.72
CA GLN A 222 -13.04 -7.20 22.47
C GLN A 222 -13.39 -6.02 23.36
N GLN A 223 -13.03 -6.05 24.64
CA GLN A 223 -13.23 -4.91 25.55
C GLN A 223 -12.40 -3.68 25.16
N LYS A 224 -11.15 -3.85 24.71
CA LYS A 224 -10.33 -2.72 24.21
C LYS A 224 -10.70 -2.29 22.78
N MET A 225 -11.17 -3.20 21.92
CA MET A 225 -11.64 -2.86 20.58
C MET A 225 -12.90 -2.00 20.62
N ALA A 226 -13.79 -2.18 21.59
CA ALA A 226 -14.88 -1.24 21.85
C ALA A 226 -14.38 0.18 22.20
N LEU A 227 -13.12 0.30 22.68
CA LEU A 227 -12.47 1.58 23.02
C LEU A 227 -11.45 2.05 21.96
N TYR A 228 -11.00 1.19 21.02
CA TYR A 228 -9.82 1.48 20.18
C TYR A 228 -9.93 1.05 18.71
N ASP A 229 -11.13 0.74 18.17
CA ASP A 229 -11.29 0.25 16.80
C ASP A 229 -11.12 1.37 15.75
N LYS A 230 -9.88 1.88 15.62
CA LYS A 230 -9.49 2.80 14.54
C LYS A 230 -8.55 2.19 13.47
N SER A 231 -8.08 0.94 13.61
CA SER A 231 -7.07 0.37 12.69
C SER A 231 -7.10 -1.16 12.53
N GLY A 232 -8.21 -1.85 12.85
CA GLY A 232 -8.31 -3.31 12.87
C GLY A 232 -9.03 -3.93 11.66
N GLU A 233 -9.06 -5.25 11.62
CA GLU A 233 -9.66 -6.08 10.57
C GLU A 233 -11.16 -5.80 10.35
N GLN A 234 -11.90 -5.43 11.42
CA GLN A 234 -13.29 -4.99 11.33
C GLN A 234 -13.47 -3.69 10.52
N HIS A 235 -12.50 -2.79 10.54
CA HIS A 235 -12.48 -1.60 9.70
C HIS A 235 -12.55 -1.97 8.21
N TYR A 236 -11.73 -2.95 7.77
CA TYR A 236 -11.76 -3.44 6.40
C TYR A 236 -13.04 -4.21 6.07
N ASP A 237 -13.60 -4.92 7.03
CA ASP A 237 -14.86 -5.65 6.86
C ASP A 237 -16.05 -4.70 6.72
N ILE A 238 -16.14 -3.66 7.57
CA ILE A 238 -17.22 -2.68 7.51
C ILE A 238 -17.16 -1.85 6.23
N ILE A 239 -15.97 -1.35 5.85
CA ILE A 239 -15.82 -0.63 4.57
C ILE A 239 -16.12 -1.52 3.37
N SER A 240 -15.73 -2.80 3.42
CA SER A 240 -16.04 -3.79 2.39
C SER A 240 -17.54 -4.04 2.30
N ALA A 241 -18.23 -4.16 3.44
CA ALA A 241 -19.67 -4.31 3.49
C ALA A 241 -20.40 -3.06 2.95
N PHE A 242 -19.92 -1.87 3.29
CA PHE A 242 -20.41 -0.60 2.76
C PHE A 242 -20.33 -0.55 1.23
N ILE A 243 -19.14 -0.82 0.69
CA ILE A 243 -18.90 -0.83 -0.76
C ILE A 243 -19.77 -1.88 -1.45
N LYS A 244 -19.84 -3.11 -0.92
CA LYS A 244 -20.64 -4.20 -1.48
C LYS A 244 -22.14 -3.90 -1.44
N SER A 245 -22.63 -3.19 -0.41
CA SER A 245 -24.03 -2.75 -0.32
C SER A 245 -24.37 -1.75 -1.42
N ILE A 246 -23.50 -0.77 -1.67
CA ILE A 246 -23.69 0.20 -2.77
C ILE A 246 -23.62 -0.51 -4.12
N ARG A 247 -22.63 -1.39 -4.32
CA ARG A 247 -22.48 -2.23 -5.53
C ARG A 247 -23.71 -3.10 -5.76
N GLY A 248 -24.25 -3.68 -4.70
CA GLY A 248 -25.45 -4.51 -4.71
C GLY A 248 -26.77 -3.74 -4.79
N SER A 249 -26.72 -2.41 -4.89
CA SER A 249 -27.90 -1.52 -4.98
C SER A 249 -28.81 -1.60 -3.74
N ASP A 250 -28.23 -1.76 -2.55
CA ASP A 250 -28.96 -1.69 -1.28
C ASP A 250 -28.62 -0.38 -0.54
N PRO A 251 -29.44 0.69 -0.71
CA PRO A 251 -29.21 1.96 -0.03
C PRO A 251 -29.42 1.86 1.50
N ASN A 252 -30.25 0.94 1.99
CA ASN A 252 -30.51 0.78 3.43
C ASN A 252 -29.29 0.19 4.13
N ALA A 253 -28.72 -0.90 3.57
CA ALA A 253 -27.50 -1.48 4.08
C ALA A 253 -26.32 -0.49 3.96
N ALA A 254 -26.23 0.27 2.87
CA ALA A 254 -25.19 1.29 2.69
C ALA A 254 -25.22 2.35 3.80
N VAL A 255 -26.40 2.89 4.11
CA VAL A 255 -26.55 3.89 5.19
C VAL A 255 -26.27 3.28 6.57
N TYR A 256 -26.66 2.04 6.82
CA TYR A 256 -26.34 1.34 8.05
C TYR A 256 -24.83 1.18 8.27
N TRP A 257 -24.10 0.69 7.24
CA TRP A 257 -22.65 0.53 7.33
C TRP A 257 -21.93 1.87 7.40
N LEU A 258 -22.42 2.91 6.73
CA LEU A 258 -21.93 4.28 6.87
C LEU A 258 -22.06 4.77 8.32
N ALA A 259 -23.22 4.58 8.94
CA ALA A 259 -23.45 4.97 10.32
C ALA A 259 -22.51 4.24 11.29
N ARG A 260 -22.26 2.93 11.06
CA ARG A 260 -21.31 2.15 11.85
C ARG A 260 -19.87 2.64 11.72
N MET A 261 -19.43 3.04 10.50
CA MET A 261 -18.11 3.63 10.30
C MET A 261 -17.97 4.96 11.04
N ILE A 262 -18.99 5.80 10.96
CA ILE A 262 -19.00 7.12 11.62
C ILE A 262 -18.98 6.96 13.14
N ASP A 263 -19.78 6.06 13.70
CA ASP A 263 -19.84 5.76 15.14
C ASP A 263 -18.51 5.18 15.63
N GLY A 264 -17.86 4.34 14.83
CA GLY A 264 -16.50 3.82 15.06
C GLY A 264 -15.40 4.88 14.91
N GLY A 265 -15.71 6.12 14.55
CA GLY A 265 -14.77 7.23 14.42
C GLY A 265 -13.88 7.17 13.18
N GLU A 266 -14.36 6.53 12.10
CA GLU A 266 -13.67 6.48 10.81
C GLU A 266 -13.42 7.88 10.25
N ASP A 267 -12.29 8.04 9.56
CA ASP A 267 -11.98 9.28 8.83
C ASP A 267 -13.02 9.50 7.71
N VAL A 268 -13.83 10.55 7.86
CA VAL A 268 -14.85 10.93 6.87
C VAL A 268 -14.27 11.18 5.48
N LYS A 269 -13.02 11.63 5.39
CA LYS A 269 -12.30 11.80 4.10
C LYS A 269 -11.93 10.45 3.49
N PHE A 270 -11.59 9.46 4.30
CA PHE A 270 -11.37 8.08 3.83
C PHE A 270 -12.66 7.52 3.23
N ILE A 271 -13.81 7.65 3.93
CA ILE A 271 -15.11 7.21 3.41
C ILE A 271 -15.43 7.92 2.08
N ALA A 272 -15.25 9.24 2.02
CA ALA A 272 -15.49 10.01 0.80
C ALA A 272 -14.60 9.57 -0.37
N ARG A 273 -13.30 9.28 -0.14
CA ARG A 273 -12.40 8.71 -1.17
C ARG A 273 -12.90 7.39 -1.73
N ARG A 274 -13.43 6.52 -0.86
CA ARG A 274 -13.99 5.23 -1.30
C ARG A 274 -15.21 5.40 -2.19
N LEU A 275 -16.08 6.39 -1.91
CA LEU A 275 -17.22 6.73 -2.77
C LEU A 275 -16.78 7.24 -4.15
N VAL A 276 -15.71 8.05 -4.24
CA VAL A 276 -15.14 8.51 -5.51
C VAL A 276 -14.66 7.32 -6.37
N ILE A 277 -13.91 6.39 -5.76
CA ILE A 277 -13.44 5.19 -6.45
C ILE A 277 -14.63 4.36 -6.94
N LEU A 278 -15.58 4.07 -6.06
CA LEU A 278 -16.77 3.26 -6.37
C LEU A 278 -17.64 3.88 -7.49
N ALA A 279 -17.75 5.21 -7.52
CA ALA A 279 -18.48 5.91 -8.57
C ALA A 279 -17.90 5.61 -9.97
N SER A 280 -16.59 5.44 -10.10
CA SER A 280 -15.93 5.05 -11.35
C SER A 280 -15.90 3.53 -11.57
N GLU A 281 -15.68 2.76 -10.52
CA GLU A 281 -15.50 1.31 -10.56
C GLU A 281 -16.80 0.57 -10.85
N ASP A 282 -17.89 0.92 -10.12
CA ASP A 282 -19.14 0.17 -10.12
C ASP A 282 -20.29 0.85 -10.87
N ILE A 283 -20.21 2.15 -11.10
CA ILE A 283 -21.26 2.92 -11.79
C ILE A 283 -20.79 3.37 -13.16
N GLY A 284 -19.60 3.96 -13.25
CA GLY A 284 -18.95 4.31 -14.51
C GLY A 284 -19.89 5.07 -15.46
N ASN A 285 -19.93 4.63 -16.72
CA ASN A 285 -20.70 5.25 -17.78
C ASN A 285 -22.21 5.01 -17.69
N ALA A 286 -22.68 4.11 -16.81
CA ALA A 286 -24.12 3.94 -16.58
C ALA A 286 -24.76 5.21 -16.00
N ASN A 287 -24.01 5.97 -15.16
CA ASN A 287 -24.42 7.28 -14.67
C ASN A 287 -23.18 8.19 -14.46
N PRO A 288 -22.78 9.00 -15.43
CA PRO A 288 -21.60 9.88 -15.34
C PRO A 288 -21.67 10.89 -14.19
N ASN A 289 -22.88 11.27 -13.75
CA ASN A 289 -23.06 12.19 -12.63
C ASN A 289 -22.61 11.57 -11.28
N ALA A 290 -22.45 10.25 -11.21
CA ALA A 290 -22.00 9.57 -10.02
C ALA A 290 -20.60 10.05 -9.58
N LEU A 291 -19.66 10.12 -10.50
CA LEU A 291 -18.30 10.61 -10.22
C LEU A 291 -18.30 12.10 -9.86
N LEU A 292 -19.10 12.91 -10.53
CA LEU A 292 -19.22 14.34 -10.23
C LEU A 292 -19.76 14.57 -8.83
N LEU A 293 -20.83 13.85 -8.44
CA LEU A 293 -21.41 13.94 -7.10
C LEU A 293 -20.44 13.43 -6.03
N ALA A 294 -19.77 12.30 -6.27
CA ALA A 294 -18.80 11.75 -5.33
C ALA A 294 -17.61 12.70 -5.11
N ASN A 295 -17.10 13.34 -6.17
CA ASN A 295 -16.04 14.33 -6.05
C ASN A 295 -16.52 15.59 -5.31
N ALA A 296 -17.70 16.11 -5.62
CA ALA A 296 -18.30 17.22 -4.88
C ALA A 296 -18.53 16.87 -3.38
N THR A 297 -18.90 15.62 -3.10
CA THR A 297 -18.99 15.08 -1.73
C THR A 297 -17.64 15.11 -1.02
N PHE A 298 -16.57 14.65 -1.67
CA PHE A 298 -15.23 14.68 -1.10
C PHE A 298 -14.78 16.11 -0.76
N ASP A 299 -15.01 17.06 -1.68
CA ASP A 299 -14.67 18.46 -1.47
C ASP A 299 -15.49 19.10 -0.33
N ALA A 300 -16.79 18.80 -0.25
CA ALA A 300 -17.67 19.30 0.79
C ALA A 300 -17.29 18.74 2.17
N VAL A 301 -17.02 17.42 2.26
CA VAL A 301 -16.56 16.77 3.49
C VAL A 301 -15.25 17.36 3.97
N ASN A 302 -14.32 17.66 3.04
CA ASN A 302 -13.03 18.27 3.37
C ASN A 302 -13.15 19.70 3.92
N LYS A 303 -14.17 20.45 3.48
CA LYS A 303 -14.42 21.84 3.90
C LYS A 303 -15.22 21.93 5.21
N ILE A 304 -16.21 21.05 5.39
CA ILE A 304 -17.20 21.14 6.48
C ILE A 304 -16.72 20.34 7.70
N GLY A 305 -16.19 19.12 7.49
CA GLY A 305 -15.76 18.25 8.57
C GLY A 305 -16.94 17.64 9.34
N TYR A 306 -16.63 17.08 10.49
CA TYR A 306 -17.58 16.44 11.39
C TYR A 306 -18.22 17.48 12.33
N PRO A 307 -19.52 17.37 12.70
CA PRO A 307 -20.42 16.22 12.49
C PRO A 307 -21.30 16.28 11.23
N GLU A 308 -21.37 17.39 10.51
CA GLU A 308 -22.33 17.61 9.41
C GLU A 308 -21.99 16.82 8.16
N SER A 309 -20.72 16.42 7.97
CA SER A 309 -20.26 15.60 6.83
C SER A 309 -21.03 14.28 6.69
N LYS A 310 -21.59 13.73 7.78
CA LYS A 310 -22.42 12.52 7.75
C LYS A 310 -23.64 12.64 6.82
N ILE A 311 -24.24 13.83 6.75
CA ILE A 311 -25.43 14.09 5.91
C ILE A 311 -25.02 14.03 4.44
N ILE A 312 -23.89 14.67 4.08
CA ILE A 312 -23.37 14.73 2.72
C ILE A 312 -22.94 13.33 2.24
N LEU A 313 -22.26 12.57 3.13
CA LEU A 313 -21.88 11.18 2.85
C LEU A 313 -23.09 10.28 2.64
N SER A 314 -24.15 10.44 3.45
CA SER A 314 -25.39 9.67 3.31
C SER A 314 -26.10 9.96 2.00
N GLN A 315 -26.19 11.24 1.59
CA GLN A 315 -26.75 11.63 0.30
C GLN A 315 -25.99 10.97 -0.85
N CYS A 316 -24.65 11.02 -0.83
CA CYS A 316 -23.84 10.40 -1.87
C CYS A 316 -24.01 8.87 -1.88
N ALA A 317 -23.92 8.21 -0.72
CA ALA A 317 -24.07 6.77 -0.60
C ALA A 317 -25.43 6.26 -1.15
N THR A 318 -26.52 6.93 -0.78
CA THR A 318 -27.88 6.57 -1.27
C THR A 318 -28.02 6.80 -2.78
N TYR A 319 -27.47 7.91 -3.30
CA TYR A 319 -27.46 8.18 -4.75
C TYR A 319 -26.70 7.12 -5.53
N LEU A 320 -25.49 6.76 -5.07
CA LEU A 320 -24.66 5.75 -5.73
C LEU A 320 -25.30 4.35 -5.63
N ALA A 321 -25.89 4.01 -4.47
CA ALA A 321 -26.59 2.73 -4.31
C ALA A 321 -27.80 2.62 -5.24
N SER A 322 -28.51 3.72 -5.49
CA SER A 322 -29.70 3.77 -6.35
C SER A 322 -29.39 3.98 -7.84
N SER A 323 -28.13 4.16 -8.21
CA SER A 323 -27.71 4.34 -9.61
C SER A 323 -27.58 2.99 -10.32
N ALA A 324 -27.82 2.99 -11.64
CA ALA A 324 -27.47 1.85 -12.50
C ALA A 324 -25.98 1.51 -12.38
N LYS A 325 -25.62 0.24 -12.51
CA LYS A 325 -24.26 -0.25 -12.32
C LYS A 325 -23.61 -0.61 -13.66
N SER A 326 -22.31 -0.31 -13.77
CA SER A 326 -21.46 -0.76 -14.87
C SER A 326 -19.99 -0.77 -14.43
N ASN A 327 -19.30 -1.86 -14.68
CA ASN A 327 -17.86 -2.00 -14.53
C ASN A 327 -17.15 -2.02 -15.89
N ALA A 328 -17.81 -1.61 -16.97
CA ALA A 328 -17.29 -1.68 -18.34
C ALA A 328 -15.96 -0.92 -18.51
N ALA A 329 -15.79 0.22 -17.84
CA ALA A 329 -14.55 0.99 -17.87
C ALA A 329 -13.38 0.27 -17.18
N VAL A 330 -13.64 -0.40 -16.05
CA VAL A 330 -12.64 -1.20 -15.32
C VAL A 330 -12.24 -2.43 -16.13
N ALA A 331 -13.21 -3.12 -16.73
CA ALA A 331 -12.94 -4.26 -17.60
C ALA A 331 -12.11 -3.84 -18.83
N ALA A 332 -12.40 -2.67 -19.40
CA ALA A 332 -11.68 -2.15 -20.55
C ALA A 332 -10.21 -1.89 -20.26
N ILE A 333 -9.89 -1.16 -19.18
CA ILE A 333 -8.50 -0.88 -18.82
C ILE A 333 -7.76 -2.18 -18.44
N GLY A 334 -8.38 -3.11 -17.71
CA GLY A 334 -7.78 -4.39 -17.38
C GLY A 334 -7.40 -5.22 -18.61
N LYS A 335 -8.29 -5.31 -19.61
CA LYS A 335 -7.98 -5.96 -20.89
C LYS A 335 -6.83 -5.26 -21.64
N ALA A 336 -6.79 -3.93 -21.62
CA ALA A 336 -5.74 -3.17 -22.27
C ALA A 336 -4.37 -3.38 -21.57
N GLU A 337 -4.33 -3.39 -20.24
CA GLU A 337 -3.13 -3.69 -19.46
C GLU A 337 -2.61 -5.11 -19.72
N GLU A 338 -3.51 -6.08 -19.85
CA GLU A 338 -3.15 -7.47 -20.22
C GLU A 338 -2.51 -7.51 -21.60
N ALA A 339 -3.07 -6.80 -22.58
CA ALA A 339 -2.50 -6.70 -23.91
C ALA A 339 -1.11 -6.05 -23.90
N VAL A 340 -0.92 -4.97 -23.13
CA VAL A 340 0.41 -4.33 -22.94
C VAL A 340 1.40 -5.31 -22.32
N ARG A 341 1.00 -6.07 -21.30
CA ARG A 341 1.86 -7.11 -20.70
C ARG A 341 2.22 -8.23 -21.66
N MET A 342 1.26 -8.64 -22.51
CA MET A 342 1.45 -9.73 -23.45
C MET A 342 2.32 -9.36 -24.65
N TYR A 343 2.14 -8.16 -25.19
CA TYR A 343 2.78 -7.73 -26.45
C TYR A 343 3.94 -6.76 -26.27
N GLY A 344 4.12 -6.20 -25.07
CA GLY A 344 5.14 -5.18 -24.80
C GLY A 344 4.85 -3.85 -25.51
N ASP A 345 5.91 -3.05 -25.72
CA ASP A 345 5.85 -1.74 -26.34
C ASP A 345 5.67 -1.85 -27.86
N LEU A 346 4.43 -2.01 -28.32
CA LEU A 346 4.13 -2.01 -29.75
C LEU A 346 4.29 -0.59 -30.35
N PRO A 347 4.82 -0.47 -31.57
CA PRO A 347 5.02 0.83 -32.20
C PRO A 347 3.68 1.52 -32.51
N VAL A 348 3.62 2.82 -32.25
CA VAL A 348 2.47 3.64 -32.66
C VAL A 348 2.39 3.66 -34.20
N PRO A 349 1.21 3.45 -34.83
CA PRO A 349 1.06 3.52 -36.28
C PRO A 349 1.55 4.86 -36.84
N LEU A 350 2.26 4.85 -37.99
CA LEU A 350 2.94 6.02 -38.52
C LEU A 350 1.97 7.17 -38.83
N HIS A 351 0.79 6.85 -39.37
CA HIS A 351 -0.21 7.85 -39.78
C HIS A 351 -0.79 8.68 -38.62
N ILE A 352 -0.81 8.13 -37.37
CA ILE A 352 -1.28 8.87 -36.19
C ILE A 352 -0.14 9.53 -35.38
N ARG A 353 1.12 9.45 -35.86
CA ARG A 353 2.25 10.14 -35.23
C ARG A 353 2.32 11.58 -35.68
N ASN A 354 2.63 12.50 -34.77
CA ASN A 354 2.88 13.89 -35.11
C ASN A 354 4.21 14.03 -35.88
N ALA A 355 4.23 14.91 -36.89
CA ALA A 355 5.39 15.20 -37.76
C ALA A 355 5.81 16.68 -37.72
N PRO A 356 6.27 17.23 -36.54
CA PRO A 356 6.62 18.66 -36.44
C PRO A 356 7.88 19.04 -37.20
N THR A 357 8.76 18.10 -37.56
CA THR A 357 10.02 18.37 -38.28
C THR A 357 10.00 17.81 -39.70
N LYS A 358 10.87 18.37 -40.57
CA LYS A 358 11.04 17.86 -41.95
C LYS A 358 11.53 16.40 -41.95
N LEU A 359 12.41 16.03 -41.00
CA LEU A 359 12.91 14.66 -40.87
C LEU A 359 11.76 13.68 -40.58
N MET A 360 10.86 14.01 -39.65
CA MET A 360 9.70 13.17 -39.32
C MET A 360 8.74 13.03 -40.52
N LYS A 361 8.53 14.10 -41.28
CA LYS A 361 7.74 14.04 -42.53
C LYS A 361 8.38 13.12 -43.56
N ASN A 362 9.72 13.15 -43.69
CA ASN A 362 10.46 12.27 -44.58
C ASN A 362 10.42 10.79 -44.15
N LEU A 363 10.14 10.54 -42.88
CA LEU A 363 9.94 9.20 -42.27
C LEU A 363 8.47 8.77 -42.28
N ASP A 364 7.64 9.42 -43.09
CA ASP A 364 6.20 9.15 -43.27
C ASP A 364 5.33 9.31 -41.99
N TYR A 365 5.80 10.06 -40.99
CA TYR A 365 5.00 10.39 -39.82
C TYR A 365 3.83 11.27 -40.19
N GLY A 366 2.61 10.89 -39.75
CA GLY A 366 1.36 11.60 -40.07
C GLY A 366 0.87 11.43 -41.51
N LYS A 367 1.59 10.66 -42.35
CA LYS A 367 1.20 10.44 -43.74
C LYS A 367 -0.07 9.59 -43.83
N GLY A 368 -1.09 10.12 -44.50
CA GLY A 368 -2.36 9.43 -44.64
C GLY A 368 -3.30 9.57 -43.43
N TYR A 369 -2.97 10.41 -42.45
CA TYR A 369 -3.87 10.68 -41.33
C TYR A 369 -5.17 11.31 -41.82
N GLN A 370 -6.28 10.74 -41.41
CA GLN A 370 -7.62 11.21 -41.73
C GLN A 370 -8.17 12.03 -40.56
N TYR A 371 -8.21 13.35 -40.71
CA TYR A 371 -8.75 14.24 -39.69
C TYR A 371 -10.26 14.07 -39.57
N SER A 372 -10.74 13.45 -38.49
CA SER A 372 -12.13 13.01 -38.34
C SER A 372 -13.16 14.11 -38.56
N HIS A 373 -12.87 15.38 -38.16
CA HIS A 373 -13.78 16.49 -38.36
C HIS A 373 -13.98 16.89 -39.84
N SER A 374 -13.16 16.39 -40.78
CA SER A 374 -13.33 16.60 -42.21
C SER A 374 -14.26 15.58 -42.88
N TYR A 375 -14.78 14.62 -42.13
CA TYR A 375 -15.63 13.53 -42.59
C TYR A 375 -17.04 13.63 -42.01
N GLU A 376 -17.98 12.99 -42.68
CA GLU A 376 -19.37 12.90 -42.24
C GLU A 376 -19.44 12.32 -40.80
N ASN A 377 -20.32 12.89 -39.98
CA ASN A 377 -20.47 12.57 -38.57
C ASN A 377 -19.18 12.72 -37.74
N ASN A 378 -18.19 13.51 -38.20
CA ASN A 378 -16.88 13.67 -37.56
C ASN A 378 -16.17 12.35 -37.32
N PHE A 379 -16.31 11.37 -38.22
CA PHE A 379 -15.78 10.03 -38.06
C PHE A 379 -15.00 9.57 -39.30
N SER A 380 -13.86 8.96 -39.08
CA SER A 380 -13.10 8.21 -40.09
C SER A 380 -12.76 6.82 -39.56
N SER A 381 -12.91 5.80 -40.40
CA SER A 381 -12.73 4.40 -40.02
C SER A 381 -11.27 3.94 -40.04
N GLN A 382 -10.33 4.88 -39.90
CA GLN A 382 -8.90 4.55 -39.86
C GLN A 382 -8.53 3.68 -38.65
N GLU A 383 -7.39 2.99 -38.71
CA GLU A 383 -6.88 2.20 -37.60
C GLU A 383 -6.16 3.10 -36.58
N TYR A 384 -6.43 2.91 -35.31
CA TYR A 384 -5.78 3.63 -34.20
C TYR A 384 -4.91 2.71 -33.33
N LEU A 385 -5.12 1.40 -33.41
CA LEU A 385 -4.31 0.43 -32.66
C LEU A 385 -3.10 -0.01 -33.51
N PRO A 386 -2.02 -0.45 -32.88
CA PRO A 386 -0.95 -1.17 -33.57
C PRO A 386 -1.46 -2.36 -34.36
N ASP A 387 -0.87 -2.65 -35.52
CA ASP A 387 -1.32 -3.71 -36.44
C ASP A 387 -1.51 -5.07 -35.75
N LYS A 388 -0.63 -5.41 -34.80
CA LYS A 388 -0.64 -6.68 -34.09
C LYS A 388 -1.88 -6.89 -33.24
N ILE A 389 -2.52 -5.82 -32.78
CA ILE A 389 -3.72 -5.81 -31.96
C ILE A 389 -4.90 -5.09 -32.63
N SER A 390 -4.79 -4.87 -33.95
CA SER A 390 -5.89 -4.27 -34.75
C SER A 390 -7.17 -5.06 -34.57
N GLY A 391 -8.29 -4.36 -34.42
CA GLY A 391 -9.61 -4.98 -34.24
C GLY A 391 -9.87 -5.54 -32.83
N THR A 392 -8.92 -5.46 -31.89
CA THR A 392 -9.15 -5.92 -30.51
C THR A 392 -10.18 -5.03 -29.82
N THR A 393 -11.20 -5.62 -29.20
CA THR A 393 -12.23 -4.92 -28.43
C THR A 393 -11.83 -4.87 -26.95
N PHE A 394 -11.39 -3.72 -26.47
CA PHE A 394 -11.11 -3.48 -25.05
C PHE A 394 -12.35 -2.97 -24.30
N TYR A 395 -13.04 -1.99 -24.86
CA TYR A 395 -14.25 -1.42 -24.27
C TYR A 395 -15.51 -2.04 -24.86
N GLU A 396 -16.34 -2.55 -23.98
CA GLU A 396 -17.65 -3.13 -24.31
C GLU A 396 -18.69 -2.49 -23.39
N PRO A 397 -19.60 -1.64 -23.91
CA PRO A 397 -20.63 -1.00 -23.11
C PRO A 397 -21.49 -2.01 -22.34
N GLY A 398 -21.87 -1.68 -21.12
CA GLY A 398 -22.76 -2.48 -20.30
C GLY A 398 -24.17 -2.62 -20.90
N LYS A 399 -25.04 -3.35 -20.18
CA LYS A 399 -26.42 -3.62 -20.64
C LYS A 399 -27.47 -2.68 -20.06
N ASN A 400 -27.06 -1.61 -19.36
CA ASN A 400 -28.00 -0.60 -18.88
C ASN A 400 -28.46 0.33 -20.02
N ALA A 401 -29.57 1.04 -19.82
CA ALA A 401 -30.20 1.84 -20.86
C ALA A 401 -29.24 2.86 -21.52
N ARG A 402 -28.44 3.55 -20.72
CA ARG A 402 -27.50 4.56 -21.23
C ARG A 402 -26.36 3.94 -22.06
N GLU A 403 -25.76 2.88 -21.58
CA GLU A 403 -24.68 2.23 -22.31
C GLU A 403 -25.19 1.45 -23.54
N GLU A 404 -26.44 1.08 -23.56
CA GLU A 404 -27.07 0.55 -24.78
C GLU A 404 -27.22 1.63 -25.88
N GLU A 405 -27.47 2.90 -25.50
CA GLU A 405 -27.41 4.03 -26.45
C GLU A 405 -25.99 4.24 -26.98
N LEU A 406 -24.98 4.18 -26.10
CA LEU A 406 -23.58 4.25 -26.51
C LEU A 406 -23.20 3.09 -27.44
N ARG A 407 -23.66 1.89 -27.17
CA ARG A 407 -23.46 0.70 -28.02
C ARG A 407 -24.01 0.95 -29.41
N LYS A 408 -25.25 1.40 -29.52
CA LYS A 408 -25.88 1.72 -30.81
C LYS A 408 -25.08 2.76 -31.60
N PHE A 409 -24.66 3.83 -30.92
CA PHE A 409 -23.84 4.87 -31.52
C PHE A 409 -22.50 4.33 -32.04
N LEU A 410 -21.77 3.57 -31.23
CA LEU A 410 -20.50 2.96 -31.61
C LEU A 410 -20.66 1.97 -32.77
N LYS A 411 -21.74 1.17 -32.74
CA LYS A 411 -22.07 0.23 -33.82
C LYS A 411 -22.32 0.95 -35.15
N GLN A 412 -23.01 2.08 -35.13
CA GLN A 412 -23.21 2.90 -36.35
C GLN A 412 -21.89 3.38 -36.95
N LEU A 413 -20.93 3.77 -36.11
CA LEU A 413 -19.63 4.26 -36.54
C LEU A 413 -18.71 3.14 -37.04
N TRP A 414 -18.50 2.11 -36.18
CA TRP A 414 -17.48 1.07 -36.38
C TRP A 414 -17.97 -0.16 -37.11
N LYS A 415 -19.30 -0.29 -37.31
CA LYS A 415 -19.96 -1.42 -37.99
C LYS A 415 -19.47 -2.77 -37.41
N GLU A 416 -18.84 -3.59 -38.24
CA GLU A 416 -18.39 -4.94 -37.89
C GLU A 416 -17.03 -4.99 -37.16
N LYS A 417 -16.30 -3.85 -37.10
CA LYS A 417 -14.90 -3.86 -36.63
C LYS A 417 -14.73 -4.33 -35.18
N TYR A 418 -15.62 -3.93 -34.27
CA TYR A 418 -15.52 -4.22 -32.84
C TYR A 418 -16.69 -5.01 -32.29
N ASN A 419 -17.63 -5.47 -33.11
CA ASN A 419 -18.81 -6.28 -32.74
C ASN A 419 -19.66 -5.67 -31.61
N TYR A 420 -19.86 -4.36 -31.62
CA TYR A 420 -20.72 -3.67 -30.66
C TYR A 420 -22.20 -4.08 -30.73
#